data_0dc47a61ef473e69b762a151573cb149
#
_entry.id   0dc47a61ef473e69b762a151573cb149
#
_cell.length_a   1.000
_cell.length_b   1.000
_cell.length_c   1.000
_cell.angle_alpha   90.00
_cell.angle_beta   90.00
_cell.angle_gamma   90.00
#
_symmetry.space_group_name_H-M   'P 1'
#
loop_
_entity.id
_entity.type
_entity.pdbx_description
1 polymer ?
#
loop_
_entity_poly.entity_id
_entity_poly.type
_entity_poly.pdbx_seq_one_letter_code
_entity_poly.pdbx_strand_id
1 'polypeptide(L)'
;MGVESLIQYVRTSSVRTDIIGALCPGAKATNELLSAVTASESAIYDALSNLEGRGIVTSTDDGWRLTGTGRLVADTIHRQQRLEELLALDLQYWEAHDTSVLPQPFRCRLPEVGDYTVIRGTQTDINRPVREVVSRVESVPHCDVISPVYHPEYEAAMPDNAESRLVVSCAVIDEMLDTESVSLDITRFEETTVRVTPVPYALAVADNWMIITLPELDGAWPSAKIISETDGAILWARDLFTHLWEDATPIEMYLDDH
;
A
#
# COMPACT_ATOMS: atom_id res chain seq x y z
N MET A 1 -26.84 29.20 -5.91
CA MET A 1 -25.56 29.27 -5.19
C MET A 1 -24.98 27.87 -5.22
N GLY A 2 -23.86 27.67 -5.91
CA GLY A 2 -23.17 26.36 -5.91
C GLY A 2 -22.67 26.06 -4.50
N VAL A 3 -22.87 24.84 -4.05
CA VAL A 3 -22.31 24.35 -2.79
C VAL A 3 -20.82 24.28 -3.00
N GLU A 4 -20.07 25.23 -2.45
CA GLU A 4 -18.60 25.15 -2.42
C GLU A 4 -18.20 23.90 -1.64
N SER A 5 -17.36 23.06 -2.22
CA SER A 5 -16.87 21.88 -1.54
C SER A 5 -16.13 22.26 -0.26
N LEU A 6 -16.53 21.72 0.90
CA LEU A 6 -15.87 21.99 2.18
C LEU A 6 -14.38 21.63 2.13
N ILE A 7 -14.03 20.56 1.43
CA ILE A 7 -12.66 20.11 1.24
C ILE A 7 -11.87 21.17 0.47
N GLN A 8 -12.41 21.65 -0.66
CA GLN A 8 -11.76 22.70 -1.45
C GLN A 8 -11.64 24.00 -0.66
N TYR A 9 -12.68 24.39 0.08
CA TYR A 9 -12.64 25.56 0.95
C TYR A 9 -11.49 25.49 1.96
N VAL A 10 -11.27 24.36 2.60
CA VAL A 10 -10.15 24.20 3.54
C VAL A 10 -8.81 24.27 2.80
N ARG A 11 -8.65 23.53 1.72
CA ARG A 11 -7.38 23.41 0.97
C ARG A 11 -6.90 24.72 0.34
N THR A 12 -7.78 25.64 0.04
CA THR A 12 -7.40 26.95 -0.55
C THR A 12 -6.73 27.91 0.46
N SER A 13 -6.54 27.50 1.73
CA SER A 13 -5.87 28.30 2.74
C SER A 13 -4.98 27.41 3.63
N SER A 14 -3.67 27.71 3.66
CA SER A 14 -2.74 27.01 4.55
C SER A 14 -3.16 27.14 6.01
N VAL A 15 -3.60 28.33 6.45
CA VAL A 15 -4.05 28.57 7.83
C VAL A 15 -5.21 27.64 8.22
N ARG A 16 -6.19 27.44 7.32
CA ARG A 16 -7.32 26.52 7.59
C ARG A 16 -6.85 25.06 7.63
N THR A 17 -5.96 24.68 6.73
CA THR A 17 -5.38 23.33 6.70
C THR A 17 -4.58 23.06 7.96
N ASP A 18 -3.73 24.02 8.39
CA ASP A 18 -2.91 23.89 9.60
C ASP A 18 -3.77 23.80 10.87
N ILE A 19 -4.84 24.61 10.97
CA ILE A 19 -5.80 24.54 12.10
C ILE A 19 -6.45 23.15 12.15
N ILE A 20 -6.93 22.62 11.03
CA ILE A 20 -7.55 21.30 10.98
C ILE A 20 -6.53 20.21 11.37
N GLY A 21 -5.32 20.27 10.83
CA GLY A 21 -4.23 19.35 11.20
C GLY A 21 -3.91 19.40 12.69
N ALA A 22 -3.83 20.60 13.27
CA ALA A 22 -3.58 20.78 14.70
C ALA A 22 -4.71 20.20 15.58
N LEU A 23 -5.95 20.18 15.10
CA LEU A 23 -7.12 19.66 15.81
C LEU A 23 -7.37 18.15 15.58
N CYS A 24 -6.64 17.48 14.68
CA CYS A 24 -6.79 16.05 14.44
C CYS A 24 -6.56 15.17 15.68
N PRO A 25 -5.53 15.43 16.52
CA PRO A 25 -5.31 14.63 17.72
C PRO A 25 -6.38 14.84 18.81
N GLY A 26 -7.06 16.00 18.83
CA GLY A 26 -8.06 16.33 19.85
C GLY A 26 -8.35 17.82 19.96
N ALA A 27 -9.12 18.18 20.98
CA ALA A 27 -9.39 19.58 21.28
C ALA A 27 -8.11 20.33 21.68
N LYS A 28 -8.02 21.60 21.30
CA LYS A 28 -6.91 22.50 21.67
C LYS A 28 -7.43 23.85 22.12
N ALA A 29 -6.81 24.38 23.16
CA ALA A 29 -7.06 25.75 23.59
C ALA A 29 -6.60 26.76 22.50
N THR A 30 -7.22 27.94 22.49
CA THR A 30 -6.90 28.95 21.46
C THR A 30 -5.41 29.33 21.46
N ASN A 31 -4.79 29.46 22.65
CA ASN A 31 -3.36 29.78 22.77
C ASN A 31 -2.45 28.66 22.21
N GLU A 32 -2.86 27.41 22.29
CA GLU A 32 -2.14 26.28 21.69
C GLU A 32 -2.22 26.34 20.14
N LEU A 33 -3.38 26.70 19.59
CA LEU A 33 -3.53 26.91 18.14
C LEU A 33 -2.71 28.10 17.64
N LEU A 34 -2.70 29.22 18.40
CA LEU A 34 -1.87 30.39 18.08
C LEU A 34 -0.36 30.06 18.07
N SER A 35 0.06 29.09 18.88
CA SER A 35 1.45 28.62 18.92
C SER A 35 1.78 27.58 17.84
N ALA A 36 0.80 26.76 17.42
CA ALA A 36 0.99 25.68 16.49
C ALA A 36 0.87 26.09 15.02
N VAL A 37 0.10 27.14 14.74
CA VAL A 37 -0.19 27.60 13.36
C VAL A 37 0.64 28.82 13.01
N THR A 38 1.39 28.73 11.91
CA THR A 38 2.25 29.83 11.45
C THR A 38 1.41 30.88 10.68
N ALA A 39 0.73 31.76 11.42
CA ALA A 39 -0.05 32.86 10.86
C ALA A 39 -0.23 33.99 11.88
N SER A 40 -0.77 35.15 11.47
CA SER A 40 -1.15 36.18 12.41
C SER A 40 -2.34 35.76 13.28
N GLU A 41 -2.41 36.24 14.51
CA GLU A 41 -3.54 35.96 15.40
C GLU A 41 -4.89 36.26 14.76
N SER A 42 -5.00 37.42 14.07
CA SER A 42 -6.23 37.78 13.37
C SER A 42 -6.62 36.80 12.27
N ALA A 43 -5.64 36.27 11.51
CA ALA A 43 -5.91 35.29 10.47
C ALA A 43 -6.39 33.95 11.06
N ILE A 44 -5.86 33.56 12.23
CA ILE A 44 -6.29 32.33 12.93
C ILE A 44 -7.71 32.50 13.48
N TYR A 45 -8.03 33.64 14.10
CA TYR A 45 -9.39 33.91 14.58
C TYR A 45 -10.41 33.97 13.45
N ASP A 46 -10.10 34.64 12.34
CA ASP A 46 -10.94 34.71 11.16
C ASP A 46 -11.18 33.30 10.56
N ALA A 47 -10.12 32.49 10.50
CA ALA A 47 -10.21 31.13 10.00
C ALA A 47 -11.08 30.24 10.90
N LEU A 48 -10.91 30.30 12.22
CA LEU A 48 -11.73 29.58 13.19
C LEU A 48 -13.20 29.96 13.11
N SER A 49 -13.52 31.26 13.07
CA SER A 49 -14.89 31.76 12.92
C SER A 49 -15.54 31.27 11.62
N ASN A 50 -14.80 31.30 10.51
CA ASN A 50 -15.29 30.83 9.22
C ASN A 50 -15.45 29.30 9.17
N LEU A 51 -14.55 28.55 9.79
CA LEU A 51 -14.67 27.07 9.91
C LEU A 51 -15.86 26.67 10.80
N GLU A 52 -16.08 27.42 11.89
CA GLU A 52 -17.25 27.22 12.78
C GLU A 52 -18.55 27.53 12.06
N GLY A 53 -18.63 28.67 11.33
CA GLY A 53 -19.79 29.02 10.53
C GLY A 53 -20.14 28.01 9.43
N ARG A 54 -19.21 27.15 9.04
CA ARG A 54 -19.40 26.04 8.09
C ARG A 54 -19.58 24.68 8.77
N GLY A 55 -19.61 24.64 10.10
CA GLY A 55 -19.80 23.42 10.88
C GLY A 55 -18.62 22.44 10.83
N ILE A 56 -17.40 22.93 10.53
CA ILE A 56 -16.18 22.11 10.48
C ILE A 56 -15.52 22.02 11.87
N VAL A 57 -15.47 23.10 12.59
CA VAL A 57 -15.02 23.14 13.99
C VAL A 57 -16.12 23.63 14.89
N THR A 58 -15.98 23.44 16.18
CA THR A 58 -16.85 24.02 17.21
C THR A 58 -16.04 24.42 18.42
N SER A 59 -16.44 25.56 19.02
CA SER A 59 -15.93 26.00 20.31
C SER A 59 -16.53 25.16 21.44
N THR A 60 -15.71 24.90 22.47
CA THR A 60 -16.09 24.19 23.71
C THR A 60 -15.42 24.86 24.90
N ASP A 61 -15.79 24.46 26.12
CA ASP A 61 -15.16 25.01 27.35
C ASP A 61 -13.63 24.73 27.39
N ASP A 62 -13.17 23.64 26.74
CA ASP A 62 -11.76 23.24 26.65
C ASP A 62 -11.03 23.83 25.42
N GLY A 63 -11.70 24.66 24.61
CA GLY A 63 -11.16 25.25 23.38
C GLY A 63 -11.88 24.80 22.12
N TRP A 64 -11.14 24.59 21.04
CA TRP A 64 -11.67 24.25 19.72
C TRP A 64 -11.49 22.76 19.42
N ARG A 65 -12.46 22.16 18.74
CA ARG A 65 -12.40 20.78 18.27
C ARG A 65 -13.03 20.62 16.89
N LEU A 66 -12.67 19.57 16.19
CA LEU A 66 -13.35 19.14 14.97
C LEU A 66 -14.76 18.60 15.28
N THR A 67 -15.74 18.98 14.46
CA THR A 67 -17.05 18.31 14.41
C THR A 67 -16.95 16.97 13.68
N GLY A 68 -18.02 16.18 13.60
CA GLY A 68 -18.08 15.01 12.72
C GLY A 68 -17.78 15.34 11.26
N THR A 69 -18.35 16.43 10.74
CA THR A 69 -18.04 16.95 9.40
C THR A 69 -16.55 17.33 9.28
N GLY A 70 -16.03 18.04 10.28
CA GLY A 70 -14.63 18.43 10.32
C GLY A 70 -13.69 17.22 10.32
N ARG A 71 -14.04 16.14 11.02
CA ARG A 71 -13.26 14.89 11.03
C ARG A 71 -13.19 14.26 9.63
N LEU A 72 -14.34 14.13 8.94
CA LEU A 72 -14.39 13.58 7.58
C LEU A 72 -13.60 14.42 6.58
N VAL A 73 -13.67 15.75 6.70
CA VAL A 73 -12.86 16.67 5.88
C VAL A 73 -11.37 16.51 6.16
N ALA A 74 -10.98 16.44 7.42
CA ALA A 74 -9.59 16.24 7.86
C ALA A 74 -9.01 14.91 7.33
N ASP A 75 -9.75 13.82 7.49
CA ASP A 75 -9.33 12.49 7.02
C ASP A 75 -9.14 12.45 5.50
N THR A 76 -10.00 13.17 4.75
CA THR A 76 -9.90 13.26 3.28
C THR A 76 -8.65 14.05 2.86
N ILE A 77 -8.40 15.19 3.50
CA ILE A 77 -7.22 16.01 3.22
C ILE A 77 -5.95 15.25 3.56
N HIS A 78 -5.88 14.59 4.71
CA HIS A 78 -4.73 13.83 5.15
C HIS A 78 -4.44 12.64 4.21
N ARG A 79 -5.48 11.93 3.76
CA ARG A 79 -5.31 10.84 2.77
C ARG A 79 -4.73 11.38 1.46
N GLN A 80 -5.20 12.54 1.00
CA GLN A 80 -4.69 13.15 -0.22
C GLN A 80 -3.23 13.58 -0.06
N GLN A 81 -2.85 14.20 1.07
CA GLN A 81 -1.47 14.57 1.34
C GLN A 81 -0.55 13.35 1.31
N ARG A 82 -0.93 12.26 1.98
CA ARG A 82 -0.16 11.01 1.94
C ARG A 82 -0.05 10.41 0.54
N LEU A 83 -1.08 10.57 -0.30
CA LEU A 83 -0.97 10.15 -1.70
C LEU A 83 0.02 11.02 -2.48
N GLU A 84 0.00 12.33 -2.28
CA GLU A 84 0.95 13.25 -2.90
C GLU A 84 2.40 12.93 -2.45
N GLU A 85 2.61 12.63 -1.17
CA GLU A 85 3.89 12.20 -0.62
C GLU A 85 4.35 10.86 -1.22
N LEU A 86 3.48 9.85 -1.28
CA LEU A 86 3.77 8.56 -1.89
C LEU A 86 4.21 8.72 -3.35
N LEU A 87 3.48 9.49 -4.14
CA LEU A 87 3.80 9.72 -5.55
C LEU A 87 5.11 10.50 -5.74
N ALA A 88 5.40 11.44 -4.83
CA ALA A 88 6.60 12.28 -4.90
C ALA A 88 7.90 11.49 -4.64
N LEU A 89 7.85 10.35 -3.95
CA LEU A 89 9.02 9.52 -3.71
C LEU A 89 9.60 8.96 -5.02
N ASP A 90 8.76 8.53 -5.95
CA ASP A 90 9.20 8.03 -7.26
C ASP A 90 8.05 8.08 -8.28
N LEU A 91 7.78 9.28 -8.82
CA LEU A 91 6.72 9.49 -9.80
C LEU A 91 6.91 8.64 -11.06
N GLN A 92 8.16 8.43 -11.48
CA GLN A 92 8.48 7.64 -12.67
C GLN A 92 8.04 6.18 -12.53
N TYR A 93 8.11 5.62 -11.32
CA TYR A 93 7.60 4.27 -11.06
C TYR A 93 6.08 4.21 -11.31
N TRP A 94 5.33 5.14 -10.72
CA TRP A 94 3.85 5.15 -10.83
C TRP A 94 3.35 5.47 -12.24
N GLU A 95 4.11 6.24 -13.03
CA GLU A 95 3.80 6.52 -14.44
C GLU A 95 4.00 5.30 -15.35
N ALA A 96 4.91 4.39 -14.99
CA ALA A 96 5.27 3.24 -15.82
C ALA A 96 4.46 1.96 -15.50
N HIS A 97 3.88 1.86 -14.28
CA HIS A 97 3.29 0.62 -13.80
C HIS A 97 1.76 0.68 -13.71
N ASP A 98 1.12 -0.44 -14.00
CA ASP A 98 -0.35 -0.57 -13.98
C ASP A 98 -0.86 -0.84 -12.55
N THR A 99 -1.38 0.19 -11.90
CA THR A 99 -2.04 0.06 -10.60
C THR A 99 -3.47 -0.47 -10.69
N SER A 100 -4.06 -0.56 -11.90
CA SER A 100 -5.43 -1.05 -12.07
C SER A 100 -5.59 -2.54 -11.76
N VAL A 101 -4.48 -3.27 -11.77
CA VAL A 101 -4.40 -4.69 -11.39
C VAL A 101 -4.70 -4.94 -9.90
N LEU A 102 -4.53 -3.92 -9.06
CA LEU A 102 -4.89 -3.99 -7.66
C LEU A 102 -6.40 -3.83 -7.46
N PRO A 103 -7.05 -4.64 -6.61
CA PRO A 103 -8.44 -4.42 -6.26
C PRO A 103 -8.68 -2.99 -5.75
N GLN A 104 -9.79 -2.37 -6.17
CA GLN A 104 -10.06 -0.96 -5.87
C GLN A 104 -9.90 -0.57 -4.38
N PRO A 105 -10.37 -1.36 -3.41
CA PRO A 105 -10.20 -1.02 -2.00
C PRO A 105 -8.72 -0.86 -1.60
N PHE A 106 -7.84 -1.73 -2.10
CA PHE A 106 -6.40 -1.69 -1.82
C PHE A 106 -5.70 -0.57 -2.57
N ARG A 107 -6.09 -0.30 -3.82
CA ARG A 107 -5.57 0.84 -4.59
C ARG A 107 -5.90 2.18 -3.91
N CYS A 108 -7.09 2.33 -3.34
CA CYS A 108 -7.45 3.52 -2.56
C CYS A 108 -6.69 3.66 -1.24
N ARG A 109 -6.09 2.56 -0.74
CA ARG A 109 -5.29 2.49 0.47
C ARG A 109 -3.77 2.56 0.22
N LEU A 110 -3.31 2.66 -1.04
CA LEU A 110 -1.88 2.81 -1.35
C LEU A 110 -1.15 3.87 -0.52
N PRO A 111 -1.76 5.02 -0.15
CA PRO A 111 -1.13 5.97 0.77
C PRO A 111 -0.74 5.41 2.15
N GLU A 112 -1.26 4.25 2.56
CA GLU A 112 -0.90 3.57 3.81
C GLU A 112 0.50 2.92 3.73
N VAL A 113 1.00 2.68 2.51
CA VAL A 113 2.36 2.14 2.28
C VAL A 113 3.43 3.08 2.85
N GLY A 114 3.17 4.41 2.85
CA GLY A 114 4.10 5.39 3.39
C GLY A 114 5.43 5.42 2.63
N ASP A 115 6.54 5.48 3.37
CA ASP A 115 7.88 5.51 2.78
C ASP A 115 8.24 4.16 2.16
N TYR A 116 8.85 4.22 0.99
CA TYR A 116 9.31 3.04 0.25
C TYR A 116 10.57 3.33 -0.55
N THR A 117 11.22 2.28 -1.01
CA THR A 117 12.33 2.32 -1.96
C THR A 117 11.98 1.53 -3.21
N VAL A 118 12.34 2.04 -4.37
CA VAL A 118 12.23 1.31 -5.64
C VAL A 118 13.56 0.69 -6.00
N ILE A 119 13.61 -0.64 -6.08
CA ILE A 119 14.77 -1.39 -6.55
C ILE A 119 14.61 -1.66 -8.04
N ARG A 120 15.55 -1.16 -8.84
CA ARG A 120 15.60 -1.33 -10.29
C ARG A 120 16.81 -2.13 -10.73
N GLY A 121 16.65 -2.91 -11.79
CA GLY A 121 17.78 -3.43 -12.55
C GLY A 121 18.55 -2.29 -13.23
N THR A 122 19.84 -2.49 -13.46
CA THR A 122 20.69 -1.57 -14.21
C THR A 122 21.25 -2.28 -15.43
N GLN A 123 21.84 -1.53 -16.38
CA GLN A 123 22.47 -2.14 -17.55
C GLN A 123 23.60 -3.12 -17.19
N THR A 124 24.25 -2.91 -16.04
CA THR A 124 25.36 -3.77 -15.56
C THR A 124 24.91 -4.81 -14.54
N ASP A 125 23.66 -4.70 -14.04
CA ASP A 125 23.11 -5.55 -13.00
C ASP A 125 21.60 -5.70 -13.15
N ILE A 126 21.19 -6.43 -14.16
CA ILE A 126 19.75 -6.67 -14.48
C ILE A 126 19.07 -7.45 -13.35
N ASN A 127 19.78 -8.37 -12.71
CA ASN A 127 19.24 -9.27 -11.68
C ASN A 127 19.23 -8.66 -10.26
N ARG A 128 19.59 -7.39 -10.10
CA ARG A 128 19.57 -6.72 -8.79
C ARG A 128 18.21 -6.86 -8.06
N PRO A 129 17.04 -6.63 -8.72
CA PRO A 129 15.74 -6.80 -8.07
C PRO A 129 15.46 -8.25 -7.63
N VAL A 130 15.91 -9.23 -8.40
CA VAL A 130 15.77 -10.66 -8.05
C VAL A 130 16.57 -10.98 -6.79
N ARG A 131 17.86 -10.61 -6.78
CA ARG A 131 18.73 -10.85 -5.61
C ARG A 131 18.25 -10.17 -4.35
N GLU A 132 17.68 -8.97 -4.45
CA GLU A 132 17.11 -8.28 -3.30
C GLU A 132 15.93 -9.04 -2.70
N VAL A 133 15.03 -9.56 -3.54
CA VAL A 133 13.91 -10.41 -3.08
C VAL A 133 14.45 -11.67 -2.42
N VAL A 134 15.33 -12.41 -3.10
CA VAL A 134 15.93 -13.64 -2.59
C VAL A 134 16.58 -13.41 -1.22
N SER A 135 17.44 -12.40 -1.10
CA SER A 135 18.12 -12.09 0.15
C SER A 135 17.18 -11.77 1.30
N ARG A 136 16.06 -11.06 1.02
CA ARG A 136 15.08 -10.75 2.06
C ARG A 136 14.25 -11.96 2.46
N VAL A 137 13.84 -12.77 1.50
CA VAL A 137 13.06 -13.99 1.77
C VAL A 137 13.92 -14.98 2.56
N GLU A 138 15.20 -15.19 2.20
CA GLU A 138 16.13 -16.04 2.95
C GLU A 138 16.42 -15.54 4.38
N SER A 139 16.21 -14.24 4.64
CA SER A 139 16.51 -13.62 5.95
C SER A 139 15.41 -13.81 6.99
N VAL A 140 14.26 -14.37 6.61
CA VAL A 140 13.10 -14.50 7.49
C VAL A 140 12.70 -15.97 7.68
N PRO A 141 12.15 -16.34 8.84
CA PRO A 141 11.73 -17.72 9.07
C PRO A 141 10.45 -18.09 8.31
N HIS A 142 9.60 -17.13 8.02
CA HIS A 142 8.34 -17.32 7.28
C HIS A 142 7.97 -16.06 6.50
N CYS A 143 7.22 -16.23 5.42
CA CYS A 143 6.63 -15.15 4.65
C CYS A 143 5.41 -15.61 3.85
N ASP A 144 4.55 -14.66 3.53
CA ASP A 144 3.43 -14.84 2.61
C ASP A 144 3.83 -14.32 1.23
N VAL A 145 3.64 -15.14 0.19
CA VAL A 145 4.07 -14.81 -1.17
C VAL A 145 2.94 -14.98 -2.18
N ILE A 146 2.79 -14.02 -3.07
CA ILE A 146 1.98 -14.10 -4.30
C ILE A 146 2.96 -14.08 -5.47
N SER A 147 2.95 -15.10 -6.31
CA SER A 147 3.84 -15.21 -7.46
C SER A 147 3.06 -15.45 -8.77
N PRO A 148 3.03 -14.45 -9.66
CA PRO A 148 2.43 -14.58 -11.00
C PRO A 148 3.37 -15.23 -12.01
N VAL A 149 4.62 -15.50 -11.64
CA VAL A 149 5.65 -16.09 -12.51
C VAL A 149 6.44 -17.16 -11.75
N TYR A 150 6.94 -18.13 -12.47
CA TYR A 150 7.93 -19.07 -11.96
C TYR A 150 9.33 -18.46 -12.06
N HIS A 151 10.12 -18.55 -10.98
CA HIS A 151 11.53 -18.20 -10.97
C HIS A 151 12.30 -19.13 -10.01
N PRO A 152 13.29 -19.90 -10.51
CA PRO A 152 13.99 -20.90 -9.69
C PRO A 152 14.66 -20.34 -8.43
N GLU A 153 15.18 -19.12 -8.48
CA GLU A 153 15.81 -18.48 -7.32
C GLU A 153 14.78 -18.09 -6.25
N TYR A 154 13.55 -17.70 -6.64
CA TYR A 154 12.47 -17.41 -5.69
C TYR A 154 11.97 -18.67 -5.02
N GLU A 155 11.77 -19.73 -5.81
CA GLU A 155 11.44 -21.05 -5.29
C GLU A 155 12.49 -21.52 -4.29
N ALA A 156 13.80 -21.42 -4.66
CA ALA A 156 14.89 -21.84 -3.80
C ALA A 156 14.98 -21.07 -2.47
N ALA A 157 14.59 -19.79 -2.47
CA ALA A 157 14.64 -18.91 -1.31
C ALA A 157 13.41 -19.07 -0.38
N MET A 158 12.28 -19.56 -0.90
CA MET A 158 11.03 -19.65 -0.14
C MET A 158 11.20 -20.60 1.06
N PRO A 159 10.89 -20.15 2.31
CA PRO A 159 10.90 -21.02 3.47
C PRO A 159 9.80 -22.09 3.33
N ASP A 160 10.16 -23.36 3.58
CA ASP A 160 9.19 -24.45 3.64
C ASP A 160 8.81 -24.75 5.08
N ASN A 161 7.67 -24.22 5.51
CA ASN A 161 7.10 -24.44 6.85
C ASN A 161 5.60 -24.09 6.88
N ALA A 162 4.91 -24.54 7.91
CA ALA A 162 3.46 -24.36 8.09
C ALA A 162 3.02 -22.89 8.32
N GLU A 163 3.94 -21.97 8.62
CA GLU A 163 3.65 -20.55 8.82
C GLU A 163 3.77 -19.75 7.52
N SER A 164 4.42 -20.31 6.47
CA SER A 164 4.55 -19.71 5.15
C SER A 164 3.38 -20.10 4.25
N ARG A 165 2.90 -19.14 3.44
CA ARG A 165 1.80 -19.33 2.49
C ARG A 165 2.21 -18.84 1.11
N LEU A 166 1.83 -19.60 0.08
CA LEU A 166 2.16 -19.29 -1.31
C LEU A 166 0.88 -19.26 -2.16
N VAL A 167 0.66 -18.19 -2.89
CA VAL A 167 -0.32 -18.12 -3.97
C VAL A 167 0.42 -18.08 -5.31
N VAL A 168 0.13 -19.03 -6.19
CA VAL A 168 0.70 -19.10 -7.54
C VAL A 168 -0.37 -18.75 -8.57
N SER A 169 0.02 -18.10 -9.66
CA SER A 169 -0.92 -17.84 -10.78
C SER A 169 -1.32 -19.15 -11.47
N CYS A 170 -2.60 -19.28 -11.85
CA CYS A 170 -3.09 -20.36 -12.69
C CYS A 170 -2.22 -20.55 -13.93
N ALA A 171 -1.85 -19.45 -14.60
CA ALA A 171 -1.03 -19.51 -15.82
C ALA A 171 0.34 -20.19 -15.60
N VAL A 172 0.93 -20.09 -14.42
CA VAL A 172 2.18 -20.81 -14.07
C VAL A 172 1.93 -22.30 -13.97
N ILE A 173 0.85 -22.71 -13.31
CA ILE A 173 0.51 -24.12 -13.15
C ILE A 173 0.14 -24.76 -14.51
N ASP A 174 -0.68 -24.06 -15.30
CA ASP A 174 -1.10 -24.54 -16.63
C ASP A 174 0.12 -24.72 -17.56
N GLU A 175 1.06 -23.76 -17.59
CA GLU A 175 2.29 -23.87 -18.38
C GLU A 175 3.17 -25.04 -17.92
N MET A 176 3.18 -25.35 -16.64
CA MET A 176 3.91 -26.46 -16.09
C MET A 176 3.30 -27.82 -16.46
N LEU A 177 1.95 -27.91 -16.45
CA LEU A 177 1.25 -29.11 -16.87
C LEU A 177 1.42 -29.41 -18.37
N ASP A 178 1.50 -28.34 -19.18
CA ASP A 178 1.66 -28.44 -20.65
C ASP A 178 3.10 -28.71 -21.10
N THR A 179 4.09 -28.39 -20.28
CA THR A 179 5.50 -28.40 -20.68
C THR A 179 6.34 -29.16 -19.67
N GLU A 180 6.90 -30.34 -20.06
CA GLU A 180 7.84 -31.12 -19.24
C GLU A 180 9.11 -30.33 -18.82
N SER A 181 9.27 -29.09 -19.30
CA SER A 181 10.48 -28.28 -19.14
C SER A 181 10.44 -27.26 -18.01
N VAL A 182 9.27 -26.98 -17.40
CA VAL A 182 9.14 -26.14 -16.21
C VAL A 182 8.70 -27.06 -15.07
N SER A 183 9.57 -27.42 -14.16
CA SER A 183 9.21 -28.17 -12.96
C SER A 183 9.27 -27.24 -11.75
N LEU A 184 8.13 -26.63 -11.37
CA LEU A 184 7.93 -26.29 -9.98
C LEU A 184 7.91 -27.63 -9.24
N ASP A 185 8.88 -27.89 -8.43
CA ASP A 185 8.83 -29.06 -7.57
C ASP A 185 7.84 -28.79 -6.43
N ILE A 186 6.53 -28.98 -6.76
CA ILE A 186 5.45 -28.80 -5.75
C ILE A 186 5.72 -29.71 -4.55
N THR A 187 6.43 -30.83 -4.76
CA THR A 187 6.79 -31.76 -3.69
C THR A 187 7.82 -31.17 -2.72
N ARG A 188 8.49 -30.06 -3.10
CA ARG A 188 9.38 -29.31 -2.22
C ARG A 188 8.65 -28.59 -1.10
N PHE A 189 7.40 -28.17 -1.34
CA PHE A 189 6.57 -27.49 -0.35
C PHE A 189 5.75 -28.52 0.41
N GLU A 190 6.41 -29.30 1.29
CA GLU A 190 5.75 -30.31 2.10
C GLU A 190 4.95 -29.71 3.26
N GLU A 191 5.40 -28.56 3.80
CA GLU A 191 4.79 -27.89 4.94
C GLU A 191 4.07 -26.58 4.55
N THR A 192 4.56 -25.87 3.52
CA THR A 192 3.98 -24.61 3.05
C THR A 192 2.64 -24.84 2.35
N THR A 193 1.60 -24.12 2.78
CA THR A 193 0.31 -24.20 2.10
C THR A 193 0.33 -23.43 0.78
N VAL A 194 -0.04 -24.09 -0.33
CA VAL A 194 -0.08 -23.52 -1.67
C VAL A 194 -1.51 -23.39 -2.16
N ARG A 195 -1.87 -22.24 -2.72
CA ARG A 195 -3.13 -21.96 -3.40
C ARG A 195 -2.91 -21.38 -4.78
N VAL A 196 -3.93 -21.48 -5.64
CA VAL A 196 -3.87 -21.10 -7.05
C VAL A 196 -5.00 -20.12 -7.37
N THR A 197 -4.69 -19.02 -8.06
CA THR A 197 -5.70 -18.06 -8.56
C THR A 197 -5.08 -17.18 -9.65
N PRO A 198 -5.86 -16.64 -10.59
CA PRO A 198 -5.33 -15.66 -11.54
C PRO A 198 -4.84 -14.42 -10.79
N VAL A 199 -3.58 -14.06 -10.96
CA VAL A 199 -3.00 -12.86 -10.34
C VAL A 199 -1.94 -12.24 -11.24
N PRO A 200 -2.00 -10.92 -11.52
CA PRO A 200 -1.08 -10.24 -12.43
C PRO A 200 0.06 -9.50 -11.73
N TYR A 201 0.15 -9.52 -10.39
CA TYR A 201 1.18 -8.85 -9.60
C TYR A 201 1.85 -9.81 -8.63
N ALA A 202 3.09 -9.50 -8.23
CA ALA A 202 3.78 -10.24 -7.18
C ALA A 202 3.75 -9.45 -5.86
N LEU A 203 3.64 -10.18 -4.75
CA LEU A 203 3.72 -9.66 -3.39
C LEU A 203 4.54 -10.62 -2.54
N ALA A 204 5.40 -10.09 -1.68
CA ALA A 204 5.97 -10.84 -0.58
C ALA A 204 5.86 -9.99 0.70
N VAL A 205 5.43 -10.58 1.80
CA VAL A 205 5.30 -9.89 3.07
C VAL A 205 5.76 -10.77 4.22
N ALA A 206 6.61 -10.19 5.07
CA ALA A 206 7.09 -10.77 6.33
C ALA A 206 6.71 -9.86 7.51
N ASP A 207 7.28 -10.11 8.68
CA ASP A 207 6.96 -9.32 9.88
C ASP A 207 7.46 -7.88 9.82
N ASN A 208 8.55 -7.62 9.11
CA ASN A 208 9.27 -6.34 9.13
C ASN A 208 9.48 -5.70 7.76
N TRP A 209 8.96 -6.30 6.68
CA TRP A 209 9.02 -5.72 5.34
C TRP A 209 7.91 -6.26 4.42
N MET A 210 7.63 -5.51 3.38
CA MET A 210 6.88 -5.98 2.22
C MET A 210 7.59 -5.63 0.91
N ILE A 211 7.39 -6.45 -0.12
CA ILE A 211 7.81 -6.20 -1.49
C ILE A 211 6.62 -6.36 -2.41
N ILE A 212 6.36 -5.37 -3.27
CA ILE A 212 5.35 -5.49 -4.32
C ILE A 212 5.95 -5.22 -5.69
N THR A 213 5.50 -5.98 -6.68
CA THR A 213 5.88 -5.83 -8.08
C THR A 213 4.61 -5.71 -8.91
N LEU A 214 4.38 -4.55 -9.50
CA LEU A 214 3.26 -4.30 -10.41
C LEU A 214 3.72 -4.50 -11.86
N PRO A 215 2.88 -4.99 -12.78
CA PRO A 215 3.22 -5.07 -14.20
C PRO A 215 3.43 -3.68 -14.79
N GLU A 216 4.26 -3.57 -15.82
CA GLU A 216 4.41 -2.34 -16.61
C GLU A 216 3.19 -2.13 -17.52
N LEU A 217 2.87 -0.89 -17.84
CA LEU A 217 1.71 -0.54 -18.69
C LEU A 217 1.79 -1.11 -20.12
N ASP A 218 2.99 -1.40 -20.61
CA ASP A 218 3.23 -2.05 -21.89
C ASP A 218 3.10 -3.59 -21.84
N GLY A 219 2.81 -4.14 -20.67
CA GLY A 219 2.67 -5.58 -20.43
C GLY A 219 4.00 -6.31 -20.24
N ALA A 220 5.14 -5.60 -20.22
CA ALA A 220 6.41 -6.21 -19.88
C ALA A 220 6.45 -6.64 -18.41
N TRP A 221 7.20 -7.72 -18.14
CA TRP A 221 7.47 -8.10 -16.76
C TRP A 221 8.40 -7.07 -16.11
N PRO A 222 8.03 -6.52 -14.95
CA PRO A 222 8.68 -5.32 -14.43
C PRO A 222 10.12 -5.58 -13.97
N SER A 223 10.99 -4.66 -14.35
CA SER A 223 12.36 -4.57 -13.90
C SER A 223 12.51 -3.86 -12.54
N ALA A 224 11.41 -3.38 -11.96
CA ALA A 224 11.40 -2.58 -10.74
C ALA A 224 10.45 -3.17 -9.68
N LYS A 225 10.82 -3.02 -8.41
CA LYS A 225 10.06 -3.50 -7.25
C LYS A 225 10.01 -2.42 -6.18
N ILE A 226 8.85 -2.26 -5.55
CA ILE A 226 8.71 -1.43 -4.33
C ILE A 226 9.02 -2.29 -3.12
N ILE A 227 9.83 -1.74 -2.21
CA ILE A 227 10.12 -2.31 -0.90
C ILE A 227 9.79 -1.27 0.16
N SER A 228 9.05 -1.67 1.18
CA SER A 228 8.76 -0.83 2.36
C SER A 228 8.88 -1.64 3.65
N GLU A 229 9.33 -0.95 4.70
CA GLU A 229 9.50 -1.49 6.06
C GLU A 229 8.59 -0.76 7.05
N THR A 230 7.66 0.07 6.57
CA THR A 230 6.70 0.76 7.44
C THR A 230 5.60 -0.19 7.92
N ASP A 231 5.13 0.01 9.14
CA ASP A 231 4.03 -0.78 9.71
C ASP A 231 2.76 -0.69 8.82
N GLY A 232 2.50 0.48 8.23
CA GLY A 232 1.37 0.70 7.33
C GLY A 232 1.46 -0.13 6.05
N ALA A 233 2.66 -0.23 5.46
CA ALA A 233 2.91 -1.05 4.28
C ALA A 233 2.73 -2.54 4.57
N ILE A 234 3.25 -3.00 5.70
CA ILE A 234 3.16 -4.41 6.12
C ILE A 234 1.70 -4.80 6.36
N LEU A 235 0.94 -3.97 7.07
CA LEU A 235 -0.49 -4.20 7.31
C LEU A 235 -1.28 -4.20 5.99
N TRP A 236 -1.04 -3.23 5.11
CA TRP A 236 -1.66 -3.16 3.80
C TRP A 236 -1.37 -4.40 2.94
N ALA A 237 -0.11 -4.85 2.94
CA ALA A 237 0.31 -6.04 2.19
C ALA A 237 -0.31 -7.33 2.73
N ARG A 238 -0.39 -7.49 4.06
CA ARG A 238 -1.06 -8.64 4.70
C ARG A 238 -2.55 -8.68 4.42
N ASP A 239 -3.22 -7.53 4.45
CA ASP A 239 -4.63 -7.43 4.09
C ASP A 239 -4.86 -7.82 2.62
N LEU A 240 -4.00 -7.32 1.68
CA LEU A 240 -4.06 -7.67 0.26
C LEU A 240 -3.83 -9.16 0.03
N PHE A 241 -2.81 -9.73 0.68
CA PHE A 241 -2.54 -11.16 0.63
C PHE A 241 -3.74 -11.98 1.12
N THR A 242 -4.27 -11.63 2.29
CA THR A 242 -5.39 -12.36 2.91
C THR A 242 -6.64 -12.30 2.04
N HIS A 243 -6.95 -11.15 1.45
CA HIS A 243 -8.06 -11.01 0.51
C HIS A 243 -7.94 -11.95 -0.68
N LEU A 244 -6.74 -12.04 -1.29
CA LEU A 244 -6.51 -12.95 -2.41
C LEU A 244 -6.51 -14.42 -1.97
N TRP A 245 -5.93 -14.69 -0.79
CA TRP A 245 -5.85 -16.03 -0.22
C TRP A 245 -7.23 -16.67 0.02
N GLU A 246 -8.18 -15.88 0.49
CA GLU A 246 -9.55 -16.35 0.79
C GLU A 246 -10.26 -16.84 -0.48
N ASP A 247 -10.03 -16.17 -1.62
CA ASP A 247 -10.64 -16.49 -2.91
C ASP A 247 -9.85 -17.54 -3.72
N ALA A 248 -8.61 -17.88 -3.33
CA ALA A 248 -7.75 -18.80 -4.06
C ALA A 248 -8.09 -20.26 -3.77
N THR A 249 -7.97 -21.13 -4.79
CA THR A 249 -8.24 -22.58 -4.73
C THR A 249 -7.02 -23.32 -4.16
N PRO A 250 -7.17 -24.27 -3.22
CA PRO A 250 -6.08 -25.17 -2.84
C PRO A 250 -5.50 -25.90 -4.07
N ILE A 251 -4.16 -26.03 -4.10
CA ILE A 251 -3.49 -26.56 -5.29
C ILE A 251 -3.91 -28.01 -5.62
N GLU A 252 -4.17 -28.83 -4.61
CA GLU A 252 -4.64 -30.20 -4.80
C GLU A 252 -5.98 -30.23 -5.56
N MET A 253 -6.91 -29.34 -5.19
CA MET A 253 -8.21 -29.24 -5.86
C MET A 253 -8.06 -28.72 -7.29
N TYR A 254 -7.11 -27.78 -7.51
CA TYR A 254 -6.85 -27.25 -8.86
C TYR A 254 -6.29 -28.34 -9.79
N LEU A 255 -5.37 -29.18 -9.29
CA LEU A 255 -4.77 -30.27 -10.06
C LEU A 255 -5.74 -31.44 -10.34
N ASP A 256 -6.72 -31.67 -9.46
CA ASP A 256 -7.73 -32.70 -9.65
C ASP A 256 -8.74 -32.35 -10.76
N ASP A 257 -8.89 -31.05 -11.08
CA ASP A 257 -9.82 -30.52 -12.09
C ASP A 257 -9.19 -30.39 -13.49
N HIS A 258 -7.85 -30.58 -13.65
CA HIS A 258 -7.08 -30.41 -14.90
C HIS A 258 -6.30 -31.68 -15.25
#